data_88c940a4c179508b28a115f5c6deec92
#
_entry.id   88c940a4c179508b28a115f5c6deec92
#
_cell.length_a   1.000
_cell.length_b   1.000
_cell.length_c   1.000
_cell.angle_alpha   90.00
_cell.angle_beta   90.00
_cell.angle_gamma   90.00
#
_symmetry.space_group_name_H-M   'P 1'
#
loop_
_entity.id
_entity.type
_entity.pdbx_description
1 polymer ?
#
loop_
_entity_poly.entity_id
_entity_poly.type
_entity_poly.pdbx_seq_one_letter_code
_entity_poly.pdbx_strand_id
1 'polypeptide(L)'
;RADALLDRWVPLGEVDAVFVCGPEGMMDAVTAALEARGYPASKVKIERFAASIPKHEHQPARVPPEGNAQTEVTVVIDGVRKSYTLDRTRENLLDAALANGIELPYSCKGGVCSTCRCRLVEGEVDMDVNFALEDYEVARGFVLACQSYPATDKVVVDFDQTGMG
;
A
#
# COMPACT_ATOMS: atom_id res chain seq x y z
N ARG A 1 -0.69 29.34 8.76
CA ARG A 1 -0.27 28.12 9.46
C ARG A 1 -1.53 27.43 9.97
N ALA A 2 -1.57 26.09 9.98
CA ALA A 2 -2.72 25.29 10.40
C ALA A 2 -3.24 25.70 11.79
N ASP A 3 -2.32 25.87 12.74
CA ASP A 3 -2.63 26.29 14.11
C ASP A 3 -3.52 27.52 14.19
N ALA A 4 -3.11 28.61 13.51
CA ALA A 4 -3.83 29.88 13.57
C ALA A 4 -5.23 29.79 12.95
N LEU A 5 -5.43 28.91 11.96
CA LEU A 5 -6.75 28.70 11.34
C LEU A 5 -7.65 27.88 12.26
N LEU A 6 -7.13 26.82 12.87
CA LEU A 6 -7.87 25.98 13.81
C LEU A 6 -8.32 26.78 15.03
N ASP A 7 -7.42 27.58 15.62
CA ASP A 7 -7.73 28.35 16.82
C ASP A 7 -8.76 29.48 16.57
N ARG A 8 -8.76 30.02 15.37
CA ARG A 8 -9.61 31.20 15.06
C ARG A 8 -10.97 30.83 14.48
N TRP A 9 -11.05 29.71 13.73
CA TRP A 9 -12.20 29.46 12.88
C TRP A 9 -12.89 28.12 13.11
N VAL A 10 -12.25 27.18 13.84
CA VAL A 10 -12.77 25.82 14.00
C VAL A 10 -13.06 25.52 15.46
N PRO A 11 -14.34 25.51 15.89
CA PRO A 11 -14.73 25.10 17.24
C PRO A 11 -14.62 23.57 17.37
N LEU A 12 -13.40 23.04 17.60
CA LEU A 12 -13.13 21.59 17.61
C LEU A 12 -14.03 20.77 18.54
N GLY A 13 -14.58 21.39 19.60
CA GLY A 13 -15.53 20.73 20.49
C GLY A 13 -16.89 20.43 19.86
N GLU A 14 -17.23 21.08 18.75
CA GLU A 14 -18.49 20.91 18.01
C GLU A 14 -18.30 20.12 16.72
N VAL A 15 -17.05 19.67 16.41
CA VAL A 15 -16.71 18.97 15.17
C VAL A 15 -16.73 17.48 15.40
N ASP A 16 -17.56 16.74 14.66
CA ASP A 16 -17.67 15.28 14.76
C ASP A 16 -16.55 14.54 14.06
N ALA A 17 -16.09 15.03 12.91
CA ALA A 17 -14.98 14.45 12.18
C ALA A 17 -14.26 15.52 11.33
N VAL A 18 -12.96 15.33 11.10
CA VAL A 18 -12.13 16.18 10.25
C VAL A 18 -11.63 15.35 9.06
N PHE A 19 -11.88 15.86 7.86
CA PHE A 19 -11.38 15.27 6.62
C PHE A 19 -10.24 16.13 6.10
N VAL A 20 -9.06 15.53 5.94
CA VAL A 20 -7.83 16.21 5.52
C VAL A 20 -7.39 15.65 4.17
N CYS A 21 -7.27 16.54 3.18
CA CYS A 21 -6.84 16.19 1.83
C CYS A 21 -5.95 17.29 1.27
N GLY A 22 -4.85 16.95 0.62
CA GLY A 22 -3.94 17.92 0.00
C GLY A 22 -2.48 17.48 -0.02
N PRO A 23 -1.53 18.41 -0.22
CA PRO A 23 -0.10 18.12 -0.16
C PRO A 23 0.30 17.52 1.20
N GLU A 24 1.22 16.56 1.18
CA GLU A 24 1.64 15.81 2.38
C GLU A 24 2.03 16.71 3.55
N GLY A 25 2.90 17.69 3.33
CA GLY A 25 3.31 18.61 4.40
C GLY A 25 2.16 19.44 4.98
N MET A 26 1.07 19.67 4.22
CA MET A 26 -0.14 20.30 4.76
C MET A 26 -0.93 19.31 5.61
N MET A 27 -1.10 18.08 5.15
CA MET A 27 -1.81 17.04 5.90
C MET A 27 -1.13 16.76 7.23
N ASP A 28 0.20 16.63 7.23
CA ASP A 28 1.00 16.42 8.43
C ASP A 28 0.88 17.59 9.42
N ALA A 29 0.97 18.82 8.91
CA ALA A 29 0.82 20.01 9.75
C ALA A 29 -0.58 20.13 10.38
N VAL A 30 -1.63 19.80 9.64
CA VAL A 30 -3.01 19.81 10.16
C VAL A 30 -3.21 18.70 11.18
N THR A 31 -2.74 17.48 10.89
CA THR A 31 -2.86 16.33 11.79
C THR A 31 -2.13 16.60 13.11
N ALA A 32 -0.89 17.06 13.05
CA ALA A 32 -0.12 17.42 14.25
C ALA A 32 -0.79 18.55 15.06
N ALA A 33 -1.39 19.52 14.39
CA ALA A 33 -2.08 20.62 15.05
C ALA A 33 -3.38 20.18 15.74
N LEU A 34 -4.10 19.19 15.19
CA LEU A 34 -5.29 18.60 15.79
C LEU A 34 -4.91 17.73 17.01
N GLU A 35 -3.87 16.93 16.87
CA GLU A 35 -3.35 16.07 17.95
C GLU A 35 -2.87 16.91 19.15
N ALA A 36 -2.13 17.99 18.91
CA ALA A 36 -1.68 18.93 19.95
C ALA A 36 -2.85 19.58 20.73
N ARG A 37 -4.06 19.61 20.15
CA ARG A 37 -5.30 20.09 20.78
C ARG A 37 -6.14 18.98 21.41
N GLY A 38 -5.63 17.75 21.44
CA GLY A 38 -6.32 16.60 22.00
C GLY A 38 -7.51 16.11 21.15
N TYR A 39 -7.58 16.49 19.88
CA TYR A 39 -8.64 16.00 19.00
C TYR A 39 -8.41 14.50 18.68
N PRO A 40 -9.42 13.63 18.82
CA PRO A 40 -9.23 12.18 18.69
C PRO A 40 -8.77 11.77 17.29
N ALA A 41 -7.66 11.03 17.20
CA ALA A 41 -7.11 10.54 15.93
C ALA A 41 -8.12 9.69 15.13
N SER A 42 -9.00 8.93 15.82
CA SER A 42 -10.07 8.13 15.19
C SER A 42 -11.11 8.96 14.40
N LYS A 43 -11.21 10.25 14.72
CA LYS A 43 -12.09 11.20 14.05
C LYS A 43 -11.41 11.99 12.93
N VAL A 44 -10.10 11.79 12.71
CA VAL A 44 -9.34 12.41 11.61
C VAL A 44 -9.30 11.41 10.46
N LYS A 45 -9.83 11.80 9.31
CA LYS A 45 -9.85 11.01 8.08
C LYS A 45 -8.94 11.67 7.06
N ILE A 46 -7.94 10.95 6.59
CA ILE A 46 -6.93 11.46 5.64
C ILE A 46 -7.17 10.80 4.29
N GLU A 47 -7.35 11.60 3.25
CA GLU A 47 -7.38 11.13 1.87
C GLU A 47 -6.04 11.46 1.20
N ARG A 48 -5.30 10.42 0.79
CA ARG A 48 -4.01 10.54 0.11
C ARG A 48 -4.18 10.28 -1.38
N PHE A 49 -3.57 11.14 -2.20
CA PHE A 49 -3.44 10.89 -3.63
C PHE A 49 -2.06 10.29 -3.94
N ALA A 50 -1.98 9.46 -4.98
CA ALA A 50 -0.73 8.80 -5.39
C ALA A 50 0.44 9.77 -5.61
N ALA A 51 0.15 10.99 -6.07
CA ALA A 51 1.15 12.04 -6.27
C ALA A 51 1.72 12.64 -4.97
N SER A 52 1.06 12.41 -3.84
CA SER A 52 1.46 12.91 -2.51
C SER A 52 2.26 11.88 -1.70
N ILE A 53 2.48 10.69 -2.25
CA ILE A 53 3.21 9.64 -1.57
C ILE A 53 4.69 9.80 -1.90
N PRO A 54 5.57 9.93 -0.89
CA PRO A 54 7.00 9.86 -1.12
C PRO A 54 7.29 8.56 -1.88
N LYS A 55 8.07 8.64 -2.96
CA LYS A 55 8.62 7.44 -3.57
C LYS A 55 9.56 6.82 -2.54
N HIS A 56 9.08 5.83 -1.82
CA HIS A 56 9.96 5.00 -1.02
C HIS A 56 10.93 4.32 -1.98
N GLU A 57 12.22 4.62 -1.85
CA GLU A 57 13.23 3.74 -2.41
C GLU A 57 13.09 2.44 -1.61
N HIS A 58 12.69 1.38 -2.30
CA HIS A 58 12.64 0.05 -1.69
C HIS A 58 14.01 -0.24 -1.07
N GLN A 59 14.06 -0.34 0.24
CA GLN A 59 15.23 -0.84 0.92
C GLN A 59 15.14 -2.37 0.90
N PRO A 60 16.03 -3.06 0.18
CA PRO A 60 16.01 -4.53 0.11
C PRO A 60 16.35 -5.10 1.49
N ALA A 61 15.35 -5.13 2.37
CA ALA A 61 15.54 -5.44 3.79
C ALA A 61 15.81 -6.92 4.06
N ARG A 62 15.64 -7.81 3.08
CA ARG A 62 15.60 -9.26 3.36
C ARG A 62 16.16 -10.19 2.28
N VAL A 63 17.06 -9.74 1.44
CA VAL A 63 17.83 -10.72 0.66
C VAL A 63 18.91 -11.27 1.59
N PRO A 64 18.93 -12.56 1.90
CA PRO A 64 20.04 -13.18 2.60
C PRO A 64 21.33 -12.85 1.82
N PRO A 65 22.45 -12.49 2.46
CA PRO A 65 23.69 -12.12 1.77
C PRO A 65 24.25 -13.24 0.87
N GLU A 66 23.73 -14.45 0.94
CA GLU A 66 24.09 -15.61 0.11
C GLU A 66 22.89 -16.18 -0.69
N GLY A 67 21.75 -15.46 -0.77
CA GLY A 67 20.52 -15.94 -1.41
C GLY A 67 20.42 -15.62 -2.90
N ASN A 68 19.63 -16.39 -3.63
CA ASN A 68 19.21 -16.08 -4.99
C ASN A 68 18.36 -14.81 -5.00
N ALA A 69 18.74 -13.79 -5.78
CA ALA A 69 17.94 -12.58 -5.95
C ALA A 69 16.66 -12.81 -6.79
N GLN A 70 16.56 -13.98 -7.45
CA GLN A 70 15.44 -14.29 -8.33
C GLN A 70 14.33 -15.01 -7.57
N THR A 71 13.10 -14.60 -7.82
CA THR A 71 11.88 -15.25 -7.33
C THR A 71 11.03 -15.70 -8.51
N GLU A 72 10.54 -16.95 -8.48
CA GLU A 72 9.50 -17.41 -9.37
C GLU A 72 8.14 -16.97 -8.83
N VAL A 73 7.41 -16.19 -9.63
CA VAL A 73 6.08 -15.70 -9.29
C VAL A 73 5.04 -16.36 -10.19
N THR A 74 3.98 -16.89 -9.59
CA THR A 74 2.78 -17.33 -10.30
C THR A 74 1.61 -16.42 -9.93
N VAL A 75 0.97 -15.88 -10.94
CA VAL A 75 -0.27 -15.08 -10.81
C VAL A 75 -1.45 -15.91 -11.30
N VAL A 76 -2.54 -15.91 -10.53
CA VAL A 76 -3.84 -16.41 -10.94
C VAL A 76 -4.74 -15.22 -11.23
N ILE A 77 -5.28 -15.14 -12.45
CA ILE A 77 -6.22 -14.10 -12.87
C ILE A 77 -7.16 -14.66 -13.94
N ASP A 78 -8.46 -14.41 -13.81
CA ASP A 78 -9.52 -14.94 -14.67
C ASP A 78 -9.45 -16.48 -14.81
N GLY A 79 -9.10 -17.18 -13.72
CA GLY A 79 -8.91 -18.63 -13.70
C GLY A 79 -7.65 -19.12 -14.41
N VAL A 80 -6.81 -18.23 -14.95
CA VAL A 80 -5.58 -18.57 -15.68
C VAL A 80 -4.36 -18.37 -14.79
N ARG A 81 -3.45 -19.34 -14.82
CA ARG A 81 -2.14 -19.23 -14.15
C ARG A 81 -1.08 -18.78 -15.14
N LYS A 82 -0.36 -17.71 -14.79
CA LYS A 82 0.79 -17.21 -15.55
C LYS A 82 1.98 -17.10 -14.62
N SER A 83 3.17 -17.46 -15.08
CA SER A 83 4.39 -17.39 -14.27
C SER A 83 5.44 -16.52 -14.93
N TYR A 84 6.24 -15.86 -14.10
CA TYR A 84 7.39 -15.06 -14.51
C TYR A 84 8.44 -15.09 -13.40
N THR A 85 9.64 -14.58 -13.71
CA THR A 85 10.71 -14.43 -12.73
C THR A 85 11.02 -12.96 -12.54
N LEU A 86 11.29 -12.55 -11.31
CA LEU A 86 11.66 -11.16 -10.99
C LEU A 86 12.89 -11.10 -10.07
N ASP A 87 13.58 -9.98 -10.11
CA ASP A 87 14.63 -9.62 -9.15
C ASP A 87 13.98 -8.96 -7.92
N ARG A 88 13.88 -9.73 -6.82
CA ARG A 88 13.25 -9.29 -5.56
C ARG A 88 13.90 -8.05 -4.92
N THR A 89 15.11 -7.68 -5.35
CA THR A 89 15.82 -6.52 -4.83
C THR A 89 15.43 -5.22 -5.51
N ARG A 90 14.71 -5.29 -6.64
CA ARG A 90 14.44 -4.14 -7.50
C ARG A 90 12.99 -4.02 -7.95
N GLU A 91 12.28 -5.14 -8.04
CA GLU A 91 10.99 -5.20 -8.72
C GLU A 91 9.89 -5.65 -7.77
N ASN A 92 8.77 -4.93 -7.75
CA ASN A 92 7.54 -5.37 -7.12
C ASN A 92 6.78 -6.33 -8.04
N LEU A 93 5.81 -7.04 -7.47
CA LEU A 93 5.01 -8.04 -8.20
C LEU A 93 4.31 -7.47 -9.44
N LEU A 94 3.76 -6.25 -9.34
CA LEU A 94 3.01 -5.63 -10.44
C LEU A 94 3.92 -5.21 -11.59
N ASP A 95 4.99 -4.47 -11.31
CA ASP A 95 5.84 -3.91 -12.36
C ASP A 95 6.58 -5.04 -13.10
N ALA A 96 7.02 -6.07 -12.41
CA ALA A 96 7.62 -7.24 -13.02
C ALA A 96 6.62 -8.03 -13.89
N ALA A 97 5.34 -8.20 -13.44
CA ALA A 97 4.31 -8.83 -14.24
C ALA A 97 4.06 -8.07 -15.55
N LEU A 98 3.89 -6.75 -15.48
CA LEU A 98 3.69 -5.88 -16.64
C LEU A 98 4.88 -5.94 -17.61
N ALA A 99 6.11 -5.95 -17.10
CA ALA A 99 7.33 -6.11 -17.90
C ALA A 99 7.39 -7.45 -18.64
N ASN A 100 6.76 -8.49 -18.09
CA ASN A 100 6.63 -9.82 -18.71
C ASN A 100 5.35 -9.97 -19.56
N GLY A 101 4.64 -8.89 -19.87
CA GLY A 101 3.43 -8.92 -20.69
C GLY A 101 2.21 -9.53 -20.01
N ILE A 102 2.21 -9.60 -18.68
CA ILE A 102 1.08 -10.07 -17.89
C ILE A 102 0.31 -8.84 -17.41
N GLU A 103 -0.86 -8.62 -17.98
CA GLU A 103 -1.75 -7.53 -17.57
C GLU A 103 -2.40 -7.86 -16.23
N LEU A 104 -2.23 -6.97 -15.24
CA LEU A 104 -2.84 -7.02 -13.93
C LEU A 104 -3.62 -5.74 -13.66
N PRO A 105 -4.69 -5.77 -12.86
CA PRO A 105 -5.43 -4.57 -12.51
C PRO A 105 -4.56 -3.65 -11.63
N TYR A 106 -4.46 -2.39 -12.02
CA TYR A 106 -3.78 -1.35 -11.22
C TYR A 106 -4.31 0.05 -11.55
N SER A 107 -4.01 1.01 -10.68
CA SER A 107 -4.34 2.43 -10.89
C SER A 107 -3.24 3.33 -10.34
N CYS A 108 -3.14 3.50 -9.02
CA CYS A 108 -2.30 4.53 -8.39
C CYS A 108 -0.80 4.18 -8.33
N LYS A 109 -0.43 2.90 -8.31
CA LYS A 109 0.93 2.39 -8.04
C LYS A 109 1.58 2.91 -6.75
N GLY A 110 0.79 3.46 -5.82
CA GLY A 110 1.26 4.11 -4.60
C GLY A 110 0.62 3.58 -3.31
N GLY A 111 -0.05 2.43 -3.34
CA GLY A 111 -0.59 1.79 -2.14
C GLY A 111 -1.87 2.42 -1.55
N VAL A 112 -2.59 3.29 -2.31
CA VAL A 112 -3.76 4.03 -1.79
C VAL A 112 -5.11 3.63 -2.38
N CYS A 113 -5.16 2.85 -3.48
CA CYS A 113 -6.42 2.62 -4.20
C CYS A 113 -6.93 1.19 -4.17
N SER A 114 -6.22 0.25 -3.61
CA SER A 114 -6.53 -1.19 -3.58
C SER A 114 -6.85 -1.86 -4.93
N THR A 115 -6.73 -1.17 -6.09
CA THR A 115 -7.02 -1.75 -7.41
C THR A 115 -6.15 -2.97 -7.73
N CYS A 116 -4.88 -2.98 -7.26
CA CYS A 116 -3.95 -4.08 -7.44
C CYS A 116 -3.96 -5.08 -6.27
N ARG A 117 -5.04 -5.11 -5.49
CA ARG A 117 -5.19 -6.05 -4.38
C ARG A 117 -5.26 -7.48 -4.91
N CYS A 118 -4.48 -8.37 -4.31
CA CYS A 118 -4.51 -9.80 -4.57
C CYS A 118 -4.32 -10.58 -3.27
N ARG A 119 -4.63 -11.85 -3.28
CA ARG A 119 -4.38 -12.73 -2.14
C ARG A 119 -3.05 -13.46 -2.31
N LEU A 120 -2.20 -13.40 -1.31
CA LEU A 120 -0.99 -14.23 -1.21
C LEU A 120 -1.39 -15.66 -0.84
N VAL A 121 -1.14 -16.61 -1.74
CA VAL A 121 -1.50 -18.04 -1.59
C VAL A 121 -0.31 -18.87 -1.14
N GLU A 122 0.89 -18.52 -1.62
CA GLU A 122 2.14 -19.23 -1.28
C GLU A 122 3.29 -18.23 -1.22
N GLY A 123 4.23 -18.45 -0.31
CA GLY A 123 5.40 -17.60 -0.12
C GLY A 123 5.15 -16.43 0.82
N GLU A 124 6.10 -15.49 0.83
CA GLU A 124 6.06 -14.28 1.65
C GLU A 124 6.43 -13.06 0.80
N VAL A 125 5.85 -11.92 1.14
CA VAL A 125 6.17 -10.63 0.53
C VAL A 125 6.28 -9.56 1.61
N ASP A 126 7.11 -8.55 1.34
CA ASP A 126 7.16 -7.30 2.10
C ASP A 126 6.38 -6.23 1.33
N MET A 127 5.45 -5.55 1.98
CA MET A 127 4.78 -4.36 1.43
C MET A 127 5.47 -3.09 1.90
N ASP A 128 6.01 -2.28 0.99
CA ASP A 128 6.65 -1.00 1.33
C ASP A 128 5.65 0.00 1.92
N VAL A 129 4.46 0.09 1.31
CA VAL A 129 3.42 1.04 1.71
C VAL A 129 2.05 0.39 1.64
N ASN A 130 1.25 0.55 2.69
CA ASN A 130 -0.15 0.15 2.71
C ASN A 130 -1.01 1.24 3.37
N PHE A 131 -1.75 1.98 2.55
CA PHE A 131 -2.78 2.92 3.00
C PHE A 131 -4.20 2.48 2.63
N ALA A 132 -4.32 1.38 1.86
CA ALA A 132 -5.59 0.98 1.27
C ALA A 132 -6.21 -0.28 1.89
N LEU A 133 -5.38 -1.18 2.46
CA LEU A 133 -5.87 -2.39 3.10
C LEU A 133 -6.01 -2.18 4.60
N GLU A 134 -7.12 -2.64 5.14
CA GLU A 134 -7.34 -2.71 6.57
C GLU A 134 -6.58 -3.88 7.20
N ASP A 135 -6.29 -3.80 8.50
CA ASP A 135 -5.52 -4.82 9.23
C ASP A 135 -6.11 -6.24 9.08
N TYR A 136 -7.44 -6.36 9.05
CA TYR A 136 -8.10 -7.65 8.87
C TYR A 136 -7.93 -8.24 7.46
N GLU A 137 -7.73 -7.40 6.41
CA GLU A 137 -7.45 -7.86 5.07
C GLU A 137 -6.01 -8.39 4.98
N VAL A 138 -5.06 -7.65 5.56
CA VAL A 138 -3.66 -8.09 5.66
C VAL A 138 -3.56 -9.41 6.44
N ALA A 139 -4.27 -9.53 7.57
CA ALA A 139 -4.32 -10.76 8.35
C ALA A 139 -4.92 -11.96 7.60
N ARG A 140 -5.74 -11.72 6.57
CA ARG A 140 -6.29 -12.73 5.67
C ARG A 140 -5.38 -13.03 4.46
N GLY A 141 -4.21 -12.42 4.39
CA GLY A 141 -3.23 -12.61 3.34
C GLY A 141 -3.45 -11.75 2.10
N PHE A 142 -4.24 -10.67 2.19
CA PHE A 142 -4.32 -9.72 1.09
C PHE A 142 -3.12 -8.78 1.07
N VAL A 143 -2.64 -8.49 -0.13
CA VAL A 143 -1.50 -7.62 -0.38
C VAL A 143 -1.77 -6.71 -1.58
N LEU A 144 -1.02 -5.62 -1.67
CA LEU A 144 -1.03 -4.70 -2.82
C LEU A 144 0.12 -5.04 -3.75
N ALA A 145 -0.14 -5.62 -4.92
CA ALA A 145 0.91 -6.07 -5.84
C ALA A 145 1.90 -4.97 -6.23
N CYS A 146 1.46 -3.71 -6.32
CA CYS A 146 2.32 -2.58 -6.65
C CYS A 146 3.30 -2.17 -5.52
N GLN A 147 3.12 -2.70 -4.33
CA GLN A 147 3.94 -2.39 -3.16
C GLN A 147 4.61 -3.64 -2.58
N SER A 148 4.35 -4.82 -3.16
CA SER A 148 4.79 -6.10 -2.62
C SER A 148 6.06 -6.58 -3.32
N TYR A 149 7.09 -6.84 -2.52
CA TYR A 149 8.38 -7.39 -2.94
C TYR A 149 8.53 -8.80 -2.35
N PRO A 150 8.86 -9.83 -3.15
CA PRO A 150 9.02 -11.19 -2.65
C PRO A 150 10.11 -11.31 -1.59
N ALA A 151 9.81 -12.04 -0.51
CA ALA A 151 10.78 -12.42 0.53
C ALA A 151 11.24 -13.88 0.41
N THR A 152 10.58 -14.68 -0.43
CA THR A 152 10.87 -16.11 -0.67
C THR A 152 11.17 -16.38 -2.14
N ASP A 153 11.77 -17.55 -2.45
CA ASP A 153 12.18 -17.91 -3.81
C ASP A 153 10.99 -18.23 -4.72
N LYS A 154 9.81 -18.49 -4.12
CA LYS A 154 8.57 -18.74 -4.82
C LYS A 154 7.43 -17.97 -4.19
N VAL A 155 6.60 -17.36 -5.03
CA VAL A 155 5.41 -16.62 -4.60
C VAL A 155 4.24 -16.96 -5.52
N VAL A 156 3.06 -17.20 -4.94
CA VAL A 156 1.81 -17.37 -5.67
C VAL A 156 0.80 -16.34 -5.18
N VAL A 157 0.27 -15.53 -6.10
CA VAL A 157 -0.78 -14.55 -5.82
C VAL A 157 -2.01 -14.80 -6.67
N ASP A 158 -3.17 -14.54 -6.10
CA ASP A 158 -4.47 -14.80 -6.72
C ASP A 158 -5.31 -13.52 -6.72
N PHE A 159 -5.62 -13.03 -7.92
CA PHE A 159 -6.43 -11.84 -8.16
C PHE A 159 -7.93 -12.13 -8.22
N ASP A 160 -8.31 -13.41 -8.36
CA ASP A 160 -9.72 -13.82 -8.45
C ASP A 160 -10.38 -13.89 -7.06
N GLN A 161 -9.57 -13.95 -6.00
CA GLN A 161 -10.07 -13.96 -4.63
C GLN A 161 -10.36 -12.54 -4.14
N THR A 162 -11.60 -12.12 -4.29
CA THR A 162 -12.04 -10.76 -3.91
C THR A 162 -12.40 -10.60 -2.43
N GLY A 163 -12.36 -11.68 -1.65
CA GLY A 163 -12.30 -11.61 -0.18
C GLY A 163 -13.59 -11.34 0.57
N MET A 164 -14.74 -11.54 -0.01
CA MET A 164 -16.00 -11.62 0.72
C MET A 164 -16.58 -13.04 0.64
N GLY A 165 -16.06 -13.91 1.47
CA GLY A 165 -16.55 -15.24 1.77
C GLY A 165 -16.44 -15.49 3.25
#